data_5c5ac718dae48f0124194855b689ca68
#
_entry.id   5c5ac718dae48f0124194855b689ca68
#
_cell.length_a   1.000
_cell.length_b   1.000
_cell.length_c   1.000
_cell.angle_alpha   90.00
_cell.angle_beta   90.00
_cell.angle_gamma   90.00
#
_symmetry.space_group_name_H-M   'P 1'
#
loop_
_entity.id
_entity.type
_entity.pdbx_description
1 polymer ?
#
loop_
_entity_poly.entity_id
_entity_poly.type
_entity_poly.pdbx_seq_one_letter_code
_entity_poly.pdbx_strand_id
1 'polypeptide(L)'
;MTEWNVDKAKDEIANGGRYGAKRVMEAVYRNNIDVFRHWGYRLPDGRLVGLGDRKALLVGTKVYAKSFDVNDVPVQAEPTKTGCVNADCVDVAEAMLDSGLSPAILNLASRRRPGGGYDR
;
A
#
# COMPACT_ATOMS: atom_id res chain seq x y z
N MET A 1 -17.49 -8.62 6.04
CA MET A 1 -16.02 -8.50 5.91
C MET A 1 -15.46 -9.91 5.77
N THR A 2 -14.88 -10.24 4.63
CA THR A 2 -14.36 -11.58 4.34
C THR A 2 -13.02 -11.73 5.06
N GLU A 3 -12.84 -12.81 5.80
CA GLU A 3 -11.57 -13.12 6.45
C GLU A 3 -10.54 -13.49 5.37
N TRP A 4 -9.41 -12.78 5.35
CA TRP A 4 -8.32 -13.07 4.44
C TRP A 4 -7.49 -14.24 4.98
N ASN A 5 -7.38 -15.31 4.21
CA ASN A 5 -6.60 -16.50 4.57
C ASN A 5 -5.35 -16.59 3.68
N VAL A 6 -4.18 -16.33 4.28
CA VAL A 6 -2.88 -16.31 3.58
C VAL A 6 -2.48 -17.70 3.07
N ASP A 7 -2.73 -18.75 3.83
CA ASP A 7 -2.33 -20.11 3.44
C ASP A 7 -3.15 -20.60 2.26
N LYS A 8 -4.46 -20.35 2.28
CA LYS A 8 -5.33 -20.62 1.12
C LYS A 8 -4.88 -19.84 -0.12
N ALA A 9 -4.42 -18.60 0.05
CA ALA A 9 -3.91 -17.80 -1.05
C ALA A 9 -2.60 -18.39 -1.62
N LYS A 10 -1.68 -18.83 -0.77
CA LYS A 10 -0.44 -19.51 -1.19
C LYS A 10 -0.74 -20.79 -1.95
N ASP A 11 -1.64 -21.63 -1.44
CA ASP A 11 -2.06 -22.87 -2.10
C ASP A 11 -2.69 -22.60 -3.46
N GLU A 12 -3.52 -21.59 -3.57
CA GLU A 12 -4.16 -21.20 -4.84
C GLU A 12 -3.13 -20.71 -5.86
N ILE A 13 -2.08 -19.98 -5.43
CA ILE A 13 -0.98 -19.57 -6.32
C ILE A 13 -0.18 -20.78 -6.77
N ALA A 14 0.18 -21.69 -5.84
CA ALA A 14 1.02 -22.85 -6.12
C ALA A 14 0.32 -23.90 -6.99
N ASN A 15 -0.96 -24.18 -6.70
CA ASN A 15 -1.68 -25.31 -7.27
C ASN A 15 -2.82 -24.89 -8.22
N GLY A 16 -3.15 -23.61 -8.30
CA GLY A 16 -4.26 -23.08 -9.09
C GLY A 16 -4.00 -22.97 -10.60
N GLY A 17 -2.87 -23.47 -11.09
CA GLY A 17 -2.47 -23.45 -12.48
C GLY A 17 -2.32 -22.02 -13.03
N ARG A 18 -2.53 -21.85 -14.35
CA ARG A 18 -2.33 -20.57 -15.06
C ARG A 18 -3.09 -19.38 -14.46
N TYR A 19 -4.19 -19.61 -13.77
CA TYR A 19 -5.07 -18.56 -13.26
C TYR A 19 -5.07 -18.44 -11.73
N GLY A 20 -4.27 -19.25 -11.01
CA GLY A 20 -4.23 -19.22 -9.55
C GLY A 20 -3.88 -17.85 -9.00
N ALA A 21 -2.76 -17.28 -9.45
CA ALA A 21 -2.34 -15.95 -9.03
C ALA A 21 -3.39 -14.87 -9.35
N LYS A 22 -4.06 -14.97 -10.52
CA LYS A 22 -5.11 -14.02 -10.89
C LYS A 22 -6.31 -14.08 -9.93
N ARG A 23 -6.79 -15.27 -9.58
CA ARG A 23 -7.90 -15.42 -8.62
C ARG A 23 -7.56 -14.86 -7.24
N VAL A 24 -6.31 -15.06 -6.80
CA VAL A 24 -5.82 -14.48 -5.54
C VAL A 24 -5.81 -12.96 -5.61
N MET A 25 -5.29 -12.37 -6.69
CA MET A 25 -5.28 -10.90 -6.86
C MET A 25 -6.68 -10.30 -6.89
N GLU A 26 -7.63 -10.93 -7.57
CA GLU A 26 -9.04 -10.51 -7.55
C GLU A 26 -9.65 -10.59 -6.15
N ALA A 27 -9.33 -11.62 -5.36
CA ALA A 27 -9.80 -11.77 -3.99
C ALA A 27 -9.20 -10.70 -3.07
N VAL A 28 -7.91 -10.41 -3.20
CA VAL A 28 -7.23 -9.31 -2.48
C VAL A 28 -7.86 -7.96 -2.84
N TYR A 29 -8.10 -7.70 -4.11
CA TYR A 29 -8.75 -6.47 -4.56
C TYR A 29 -10.13 -6.28 -3.91
N ARG A 30 -10.99 -7.31 -3.94
CA ARG A 30 -12.32 -7.26 -3.32
C ARG A 30 -12.23 -7.02 -1.83
N ASN A 31 -11.31 -7.71 -1.15
CA ASN A 31 -11.08 -7.51 0.28
C ASN A 31 -10.65 -6.07 0.59
N ASN A 32 -9.74 -5.50 -0.20
CA ASN A 32 -9.28 -4.13 -0.02
C ASN A 32 -10.42 -3.11 -0.23
N ILE A 33 -11.28 -3.31 -1.22
CA ILE A 33 -12.47 -2.47 -1.41
C ILE A 33 -13.37 -2.53 -0.18
N ASP A 34 -13.55 -3.70 0.41
CA ASP A 34 -14.35 -3.88 1.62
C ASP A 34 -13.72 -3.18 2.83
N VAL A 35 -12.41 -3.31 3.00
CA VAL A 35 -11.64 -2.62 4.04
C VAL A 35 -11.80 -1.09 3.91
N PHE A 36 -11.66 -0.53 2.71
CA PHE A 36 -11.84 0.90 2.49
C PHE A 36 -13.28 1.38 2.68
N ARG A 37 -14.28 0.58 2.32
CA ARG A 37 -15.70 0.93 2.55
C ARG A 37 -16.03 1.03 4.04
N HIS A 38 -15.54 0.07 4.83
CA HIS A 38 -15.77 0.02 6.27
C HIS A 38 -14.75 0.81 7.09
N TRP A 39 -13.70 1.30 6.43
CA TRP A 39 -12.58 2.02 7.03
C TRP A 39 -11.89 1.23 8.15
N GLY A 40 -11.77 -0.08 7.94
CA GLY A 40 -11.16 -1.00 8.88
C GLY A 40 -11.22 -2.45 8.41
N TYR A 41 -10.53 -3.31 9.14
CA TYR A 41 -10.51 -4.74 8.88
C TYR A 41 -10.55 -5.52 10.20
N ARG A 42 -10.88 -6.81 10.11
CA ARG A 42 -10.93 -7.70 11.25
C ARG A 42 -9.75 -8.66 11.22
N LEU A 43 -9.05 -8.75 12.35
CA LEU A 43 -7.99 -9.74 12.55
C LEU A 43 -8.57 -11.15 12.74
N PRO A 44 -7.74 -12.23 12.58
CA PRO A 44 -8.17 -13.60 12.82
C PRO A 44 -8.71 -13.86 14.23
N ASP A 45 -8.23 -13.11 15.23
CA ASP A 45 -8.70 -13.17 16.62
C ASP A 45 -10.04 -12.42 16.87
N GLY A 46 -10.62 -11.86 15.80
CA GLY A 46 -11.88 -11.13 15.84
C GLY A 46 -11.77 -9.65 16.17
N ARG A 47 -10.59 -9.12 16.53
CA ARG A 47 -10.39 -7.69 16.81
C ARG A 47 -10.60 -6.86 15.55
N LEU A 48 -11.25 -5.72 15.72
CA LEU A 48 -11.43 -4.74 14.66
C LEU A 48 -10.27 -3.73 14.68
N VAL A 49 -9.63 -3.53 13.55
CA VAL A 49 -8.58 -2.53 13.34
C VAL A 49 -9.10 -1.44 12.42
N GLY A 50 -9.14 -0.20 12.90
CA GLY A 50 -9.50 0.98 12.11
C GLY A 50 -8.29 1.51 11.33
N LEU A 51 -8.53 2.10 10.16
CA LEU A 51 -7.49 2.71 9.31
C LEU A 51 -7.11 4.14 9.75
N GLY A 52 -7.49 4.56 10.96
CA GLY A 52 -7.22 5.90 11.46
C GLY A 52 -8.21 6.97 10.98
N ASP A 53 -7.79 8.23 10.98
CA ASP A 53 -8.68 9.34 10.62
C ASP A 53 -8.75 9.53 9.09
N ARG A 54 -9.89 9.12 8.52
CA ARG A 54 -10.17 9.28 7.08
C ARG A 54 -10.15 10.73 6.63
N LYS A 55 -10.63 11.66 7.47
CA LYS A 55 -10.67 13.08 7.14
C LYS A 55 -9.26 13.66 7.09
N ALA A 56 -8.42 13.32 8.05
CA ALA A 56 -7.02 13.74 8.06
C ALA A 56 -6.26 13.23 6.84
N LEU A 57 -6.47 11.97 6.42
CA LEU A 57 -5.89 11.42 5.21
C LEU A 57 -6.31 12.20 3.96
N LEU A 58 -7.60 12.50 3.80
CA LEU A 58 -8.12 13.22 2.63
C LEU A 58 -7.61 14.67 2.58
N VAL A 59 -7.57 15.36 3.72
CA VAL A 59 -7.06 16.74 3.81
C VAL A 59 -5.55 16.78 3.57
N GLY A 60 -4.80 15.76 4.04
CA GLY A 60 -3.35 15.64 3.84
C GLY A 60 -2.95 15.24 2.41
N THR A 61 -3.89 14.74 1.61
CA THR A 61 -3.60 14.34 0.22
C THR A 61 -3.40 15.56 -0.66
N LYS A 62 -2.24 15.64 -1.32
CA LYS A 62 -1.89 16.71 -2.26
C LYS A 62 -1.74 16.15 -3.67
N VAL A 63 -2.32 16.84 -4.64
CA VAL A 63 -2.17 16.51 -6.05
C VAL A 63 -1.29 17.59 -6.70
N TYR A 64 -0.14 17.17 -7.23
CA TYR A 64 0.74 18.05 -7.97
C TYR A 64 0.42 17.97 -9.46
N ALA A 65 0.09 19.10 -10.05
CA ALA A 65 -0.16 19.22 -11.49
C ALA A 65 1.16 19.15 -12.28
N LYS A 66 1.05 19.05 -13.62
CA LYS A 66 2.21 19.00 -14.52
C LYS A 66 3.14 20.23 -14.45
N SER A 67 2.65 21.32 -13.86
CA SER A 67 3.36 22.59 -13.70
C SER A 67 4.12 22.70 -12.37
N PHE A 68 4.35 21.58 -11.68
CA PHE A 68 5.17 21.60 -10.46
C PHE A 68 6.60 22.05 -10.82
N ASP A 69 7.04 23.15 -10.24
CA ASP A 69 8.41 23.65 -10.42
C ASP A 69 9.30 23.08 -9.32
N VAL A 70 10.34 22.34 -9.71
CA VAL A 70 11.34 21.80 -8.79
C VAL A 70 12.09 22.89 -8.02
N ASN A 71 12.14 24.11 -8.55
CA ASN A 71 12.77 25.25 -7.87
C ASN A 71 11.99 25.72 -6.64
N ASP A 72 10.69 25.34 -6.54
CA ASP A 72 9.88 25.61 -5.36
C ASP A 72 10.18 24.66 -4.19
N VAL A 73 11.01 23.62 -4.40
CA VAL A 73 11.43 22.72 -3.35
C VAL A 73 12.55 23.34 -2.54
N PRO A 74 12.41 23.50 -1.21
CA PRO A 74 13.49 24.01 -0.38
C PRO A 74 14.74 23.13 -0.50
N VAL A 75 15.87 23.74 -0.82
CA VAL A 75 17.15 23.02 -0.83
C VAL A 75 17.53 22.73 0.63
N GLN A 76 17.71 21.45 0.96
CA GLN A 76 18.19 21.09 2.29
C GLN A 76 19.68 21.44 2.43
N ALA A 77 20.04 21.99 3.59
CA ALA A 77 21.43 22.34 3.88
C ALA A 77 22.32 21.11 4.07
N GLU A 78 21.73 19.99 4.49
CA GLU A 78 22.45 18.74 4.73
C GLU A 78 22.46 17.84 3.50
N PRO A 79 23.56 17.16 3.18
CA PRO A 79 23.64 16.25 2.06
C PRO A 79 22.72 15.04 2.26
N THR A 80 21.98 14.68 1.21
CA THR A 80 21.12 13.50 1.20
C THR A 80 21.95 12.23 1.33
N LYS A 81 21.64 11.40 2.32
CA LYS A 81 22.22 10.07 2.47
C LYS A 81 21.41 9.08 1.62
N THR A 82 22.09 8.30 0.79
CA THR A 82 21.48 7.27 -0.03
C THR A 82 21.96 5.88 0.41
N GLY A 83 21.08 4.90 0.30
CA GLY A 83 21.39 3.51 0.61
C GLY A 83 20.51 2.57 -0.21
N CYS A 84 20.89 1.30 -0.28
CA CYS A 84 20.14 0.25 -0.93
C CYS A 84 20.00 -0.95 0.01
N VAL A 85 18.76 -1.43 0.16
CA VAL A 85 18.45 -2.61 0.98
C VAL A 85 17.64 -3.58 0.13
N ASN A 86 18.01 -4.86 0.14
CA ASN A 86 17.23 -5.89 -0.55
C ASN A 86 16.13 -6.42 0.40
N ALA A 87 15.05 -5.67 0.50
CA ALA A 87 13.89 -6.01 1.32
C ALA A 87 12.61 -5.44 0.71
N ASP A 88 11.45 -5.87 1.19
CA ASP A 88 10.16 -5.28 0.81
C ASP A 88 10.10 -3.81 1.26
N CYS A 89 9.54 -2.95 0.43
CA CYS A 89 9.48 -1.52 0.72
C CYS A 89 8.57 -1.17 1.91
N VAL A 90 7.58 -2.02 2.20
CA VAL A 90 6.70 -1.85 3.36
C VAL A 90 7.43 -2.22 4.64
N ASP A 91 8.19 -3.33 4.63
CA ASP A 91 9.00 -3.76 5.78
C ASP A 91 10.07 -2.71 6.13
N VAL A 92 10.71 -2.13 5.10
CA VAL A 92 11.69 -1.04 5.29
C VAL A 92 11.02 0.19 5.88
N ALA A 93 9.84 0.57 5.39
CA ALA A 93 9.11 1.72 5.93
C ALA A 93 8.66 1.50 7.37
N GLU A 94 8.24 0.29 7.74
CA GLU A 94 7.91 -0.08 9.12
C GLU A 94 9.13 0.06 10.04
N ALA A 95 10.28 -0.49 9.65
CA ALA A 95 11.53 -0.33 10.40
C ALA A 95 11.97 1.14 10.55
N MET A 96 11.74 1.97 9.53
CA MET A 96 12.01 3.41 9.61
C MET A 96 11.07 4.10 10.61
N LEU A 97 9.77 3.76 10.62
CA LEU A 97 8.80 4.26 11.60
C LEU A 97 9.21 3.89 13.04
N ASP A 98 9.58 2.64 13.25
CA ASP A 98 10.05 2.13 14.55
C ASP A 98 11.31 2.87 15.04
N SER A 99 12.13 3.37 14.10
CA SER A 99 13.29 4.19 14.36
C SER A 99 12.97 5.69 14.56
N GLY A 100 11.68 6.07 14.57
CA GLY A 100 11.23 7.46 14.75
C GLY A 100 11.33 8.33 13.49
N LEU A 101 11.56 7.73 12.32
CA LEU A 101 11.58 8.45 11.05
C LEU A 101 10.17 8.56 10.45
N SER A 102 10.00 9.46 9.48
CA SER A 102 8.75 9.63 8.72
C SER A 102 8.99 9.21 7.27
N PRO A 103 8.85 7.92 6.94
CA PRO A 103 9.11 7.43 5.60
C PRO A 103 8.03 7.86 4.60
N ALA A 104 8.43 8.01 3.33
CA ALA A 104 7.53 8.08 2.19
C ALA A 104 7.81 6.91 1.25
N ILE A 105 6.77 6.20 0.84
CA ILE A 105 6.88 5.07 -0.08
C ILE A 105 6.45 5.52 -1.47
N LEU A 106 7.31 5.31 -2.46
CA LEU A 106 6.95 5.52 -3.86
C LEU A 106 6.04 4.38 -4.34
N ASN A 107 4.78 4.70 -4.65
CA ASN A 107 3.87 3.77 -5.27
C ASN A 107 3.95 3.87 -6.81
N LEU A 108 4.51 2.85 -7.45
CA LEU A 108 4.62 2.74 -8.90
C LEU A 108 3.28 2.33 -9.53
N ALA A 109 2.27 3.18 -9.37
CA ALA A 109 0.93 2.94 -9.91
C ALA A 109 0.89 3.11 -11.43
N SER A 110 -0.10 2.46 -12.07
CA SER A 110 -0.33 2.62 -13.49
C SER A 110 -0.77 4.04 -13.85
N ARG A 111 -0.16 4.64 -14.87
CA ARG A 111 -0.55 5.95 -15.40
C ARG A 111 -2.00 5.99 -15.93
N ARG A 112 -2.53 4.86 -16.34
CA ARG A 112 -3.83 4.77 -17.03
C ARG A 112 -4.96 4.30 -16.15
N ARG A 113 -4.66 3.63 -15.02
CA ARG A 113 -5.66 2.99 -14.15
C ARG A 113 -5.21 3.05 -12.70
N PRO A 114 -6.02 3.62 -11.81
CA PRO A 114 -5.80 3.48 -10.38
C PRO A 114 -5.71 1.99 -10.00
N GLY A 115 -4.66 1.59 -9.28
CA GLY A 115 -4.43 0.19 -8.93
C GLY A 115 -3.86 -0.71 -10.05
N GLY A 116 -3.58 -0.17 -11.25
CA GLY A 116 -2.97 -0.94 -12.34
C GLY A 116 -3.88 -2.05 -12.89
N GLY A 117 -3.37 -3.28 -12.98
CA GLY A 117 -4.10 -4.48 -13.39
C GLY A 117 -4.62 -5.34 -12.23
N TYR A 118 -4.70 -4.77 -11.06
CA TYR A 118 -5.01 -5.45 -9.81
C TYR A 118 -6.46 -6.00 -9.74
N ASP A 119 -7.35 -5.41 -10.52
CA ASP A 119 -8.77 -5.76 -10.63
C ASP A 119 -9.11 -6.80 -11.72
N ARG A 120 -8.08 -7.43 -12.37
CA ARG A 120 -8.26 -8.28 -13.54
C ARG A 120 -7.60 -9.64 -13.42
#